data_f68164e673ce31b4c1d831fef45796dd
#
_entry.id   f68164e673ce31b4c1d831fef45796dd
#
_cell.length_a   1.000
_cell.length_b   1.000
_cell.length_c   1.000
_cell.angle_alpha   90.00
_cell.angle_beta   90.00
_cell.angle_gamma   90.00
#
_symmetry.space_group_name_H-M   'P 1'
#
loop_
_entity.id
_entity.type
_entity.pdbx_description
1 polymer ?
#
loop_
_entity_poly.entity_id
_entity_poly.type
_entity_poly.pdbx_seq_one_letter_code
_entity_poly.pdbx_strand_id
1 'polypeptide(L)'
;ILSVFIGLNAFAWAQPAQRTFLPPTMGWSSWNTFALNISEKIIENQADAMVKTGLKAAGYEYINIDDGFWNGRGKDGQLIINRERFPNGMRVVADYIHKLGLKAGMYSDAGDDVCGSRSSTVAYGIGVGLAGYEEQDIKTYLQDWDYDFIKVDYCGGMRMGLDEREQYTKIS
;
A
#
# COMPACT_ATOMS: atom_id res chain seq x y z
N ILE A 1 25.47 -44.55 -48.26
CA ILE A 1 26.00 -43.40 -47.51
C ILE A 1 24.90 -42.98 -46.59
N LEU A 2 25.09 -43.29 -45.28
CA LEU A 2 24.10 -42.98 -44.22
C LEU A 2 24.58 -41.68 -43.51
N SER A 3 23.85 -40.58 -43.65
CA SER A 3 24.14 -39.33 -42.97
C SER A 3 23.45 -39.30 -41.60
N VAL A 4 24.23 -39.29 -40.53
CA VAL A 4 23.74 -39.14 -39.14
C VAL A 4 23.66 -37.64 -38.80
N PHE A 5 22.45 -37.12 -38.59
CA PHE A 5 22.24 -35.78 -38.06
C PHE A 5 22.31 -35.83 -36.54
N ILE A 6 23.37 -35.25 -35.96
CA ILE A 6 23.49 -35.01 -34.50
C ILE A 6 22.79 -33.69 -34.21
N GLY A 7 21.61 -33.78 -33.61
CA GLY A 7 20.89 -32.59 -33.09
C GLY A 7 21.58 -32.05 -31.85
N LEU A 8 22.15 -30.86 -31.94
CA LEU A 8 22.64 -30.08 -30.78
C LEU A 8 21.44 -29.49 -30.04
N ASN A 9 21.05 -30.10 -28.92
CA ASN A 9 20.11 -29.47 -27.96
C ASN A 9 20.82 -28.34 -27.22
N ALA A 10 20.56 -27.08 -27.63
CA ALA A 10 20.98 -25.92 -26.88
C ALA A 10 20.14 -25.78 -25.59
N PHE A 11 20.70 -26.12 -24.44
CA PHE A 11 20.10 -25.79 -23.17
C PHE A 11 20.18 -24.27 -22.98
N ALA A 12 19.07 -23.57 -23.18
CA ALA A 12 18.92 -22.18 -22.79
C ALA A 12 18.91 -22.10 -21.25
N TRP A 13 20.02 -21.67 -20.68
CA TRP A 13 20.06 -21.32 -19.27
C TRP A 13 19.21 -20.07 -19.09
N ALA A 14 18.08 -20.21 -18.39
CA ALA A 14 17.28 -19.07 -17.97
C ALA A 14 18.16 -18.21 -17.05
N GLN A 15 18.53 -17.01 -17.49
CA GLN A 15 19.23 -16.08 -16.63
C GLN A 15 18.29 -15.69 -15.47
N PRO A 16 18.78 -15.69 -14.21
CA PRO A 16 17.97 -15.22 -13.10
C PRO A 16 17.53 -13.79 -13.40
N ALA A 17 16.23 -13.52 -13.23
CA ALA A 17 15.67 -12.19 -13.41
C ALA A 17 16.50 -11.20 -12.58
N GLN A 18 17.14 -10.26 -13.27
CA GLN A 18 17.94 -9.22 -12.61
C GLN A 18 16.98 -8.40 -11.77
N ARG A 19 17.09 -8.50 -10.42
CA ARG A 19 16.30 -7.65 -9.52
C ARG A 19 16.72 -6.21 -9.81
N THR A 20 15.87 -5.49 -10.54
CA THR A 20 16.05 -4.06 -10.73
C THR A 20 15.86 -3.40 -9.36
N PHE A 21 16.92 -2.77 -8.85
CA PHE A 21 16.82 -1.95 -7.66
C PHE A 21 15.88 -0.78 -7.97
N LEU A 22 14.73 -0.76 -7.31
CA LEU A 22 13.83 0.38 -7.37
C LEU A 22 14.28 1.40 -6.31
N PRO A 23 14.47 2.67 -6.69
CA PRO A 23 14.78 3.72 -5.71
C PRO A 23 13.62 3.87 -4.72
N PRO A 24 13.86 4.40 -3.51
CA PRO A 24 12.80 4.74 -2.58
C PRO A 24 11.75 5.63 -3.24
N THR A 25 10.48 5.43 -2.87
CA THR A 25 9.37 6.23 -3.40
C THR A 25 9.55 7.70 -3.02
N MET A 26 9.56 8.58 -4.01
CA MET A 26 9.54 10.02 -3.79
C MET A 26 8.09 10.50 -3.74
N GLY A 27 7.66 11.01 -2.60
CA GLY A 27 6.26 11.41 -2.44
C GLY A 27 5.99 12.18 -1.17
N TRP A 28 4.73 12.48 -0.96
CA TRP A 28 4.19 13.06 0.25
C TRP A 28 3.41 12.01 1.03
N SER A 29 3.46 12.05 2.36
CA SER A 29 2.69 11.19 3.25
C SER A 29 1.87 12.02 4.24
N SER A 30 0.66 11.59 4.52
CA SER A 30 -0.30 12.36 5.31
C SER A 30 0.02 12.43 6.81
N TRP A 31 0.80 11.47 7.35
CA TRP A 31 0.95 11.29 8.79
C TRP A 31 1.49 12.51 9.54
N ASN A 32 2.64 13.05 9.09
CA ASN A 32 3.33 14.10 9.83
C ASN A 32 2.55 15.43 9.93
N THR A 33 1.62 15.66 9.00
CA THR A 33 0.83 16.90 8.97
C THR A 33 -0.54 16.71 9.58
N PHE A 34 -1.20 15.58 9.31
CA PHE A 34 -2.61 15.39 9.64
C PHE A 34 -2.86 14.28 10.66
N ALA A 35 -1.87 13.41 10.93
CA ALA A 35 -2.04 12.20 11.74
C ALA A 35 -3.32 11.46 11.30
N LEU A 36 -4.22 11.12 12.21
CA LEU A 36 -5.50 10.46 11.92
C LEU A 36 -6.56 11.38 11.27
N ASN A 37 -6.33 12.72 11.20
CA ASN A 37 -7.31 13.68 10.71
C ASN A 37 -7.23 13.87 9.19
N ILE A 38 -7.35 12.78 8.45
CA ILE A 38 -7.38 12.78 6.99
C ILE A 38 -8.81 12.61 6.45
N SER A 39 -9.01 13.06 5.24
CA SER A 39 -10.25 12.88 4.49
C SER A 39 -9.97 12.87 2.99
N GLU A 40 -10.92 12.36 2.21
CA GLU A 40 -10.88 12.41 0.75
C GLU A 40 -10.48 13.80 0.24
N LYS A 41 -11.13 14.85 0.74
CA LYS A 41 -10.85 16.25 0.35
C LYS A 41 -9.44 16.71 0.70
N ILE A 42 -8.91 16.31 1.86
CA ILE A 42 -7.52 16.64 2.24
C ILE A 42 -6.55 15.97 1.27
N ILE A 43 -6.73 14.70 0.98
CA ILE A 43 -5.84 13.97 0.07
C ILE A 43 -5.87 14.55 -1.35
N GLU A 44 -7.04 14.83 -1.88
CA GLU A 44 -7.19 15.50 -3.19
C GLU A 44 -6.45 16.85 -3.25
N ASN A 45 -6.62 17.67 -2.19
CA ASN A 45 -5.96 18.97 -2.10
C ASN A 45 -4.42 18.85 -2.07
N GLN A 46 -3.87 17.80 -1.42
CA GLN A 46 -2.42 17.55 -1.40
C GLN A 46 -1.92 17.05 -2.77
N ALA A 47 -2.69 16.22 -3.45
CA ALA A 47 -2.38 15.79 -4.82
C ALA A 47 -2.36 16.99 -5.79
N ASP A 48 -3.35 17.87 -5.72
CA ASP A 48 -3.40 19.12 -6.46
C ASP A 48 -2.20 20.02 -6.16
N ALA A 49 -1.86 20.19 -4.87
CA ALA A 49 -0.72 21.00 -4.44
C ALA A 49 0.59 20.45 -4.98
N MET A 50 0.80 19.13 -4.99
CA MET A 50 2.01 18.50 -5.56
C MET A 50 2.20 18.86 -7.04
N VAL A 51 1.13 18.88 -7.81
CA VAL A 51 1.19 19.30 -9.23
C VAL A 51 1.41 20.81 -9.36
N LYS A 52 0.63 21.62 -8.64
CA LYS A 52 0.65 23.09 -8.74
C LYS A 52 1.97 23.72 -8.29
N THR A 53 2.62 23.14 -7.29
CA THR A 53 3.89 23.66 -6.75
C THR A 53 5.11 23.23 -7.54
N GLY A 54 4.95 22.36 -8.53
CA GLY A 54 6.05 21.84 -9.34
C GLY A 54 6.78 20.65 -8.72
N LEU A 55 6.34 20.13 -7.56
CA LEU A 55 6.94 18.94 -6.94
C LEU A 55 6.87 17.72 -7.86
N LYS A 56 5.74 17.54 -8.56
CA LYS A 56 5.62 16.47 -9.57
C LYS A 56 6.68 16.59 -10.65
N ALA A 57 6.91 17.80 -11.18
CA ALA A 57 7.95 18.03 -12.19
C ALA A 57 9.37 17.80 -11.66
N ALA A 58 9.57 17.92 -10.35
CA ALA A 58 10.83 17.61 -9.66
C ALA A 58 10.99 16.10 -9.32
N GLY A 59 10.03 15.24 -9.71
CA GLY A 59 10.10 13.79 -9.54
C GLY A 59 9.37 13.24 -8.31
N TYR A 60 8.58 14.05 -7.59
CA TYR A 60 7.70 13.55 -6.54
C TYR A 60 6.44 12.97 -7.17
N GLU A 61 6.29 11.65 -7.11
CA GLU A 61 5.25 10.93 -7.86
C GLU A 61 4.15 10.34 -6.96
N TYR A 62 4.42 10.13 -5.66
CA TYR A 62 3.52 9.41 -4.77
C TYR A 62 2.74 10.33 -3.84
N ILE A 63 1.45 10.08 -3.73
CA ILE A 63 0.59 10.57 -2.65
C ILE A 63 0.27 9.38 -1.76
N ASN A 64 0.89 9.33 -0.58
CA ASN A 64 0.75 8.23 0.36
C ASN A 64 -0.27 8.58 1.45
N ILE A 65 -1.38 7.86 1.46
CA ILE A 65 -2.38 7.93 2.52
C ILE A 65 -1.88 7.06 3.67
N ASP A 66 -1.62 7.68 4.81
CA ASP A 66 -1.24 7.00 6.04
C ASP A 66 -2.49 6.62 6.87
N ASP A 67 -2.34 6.28 8.14
CA ASP A 67 -3.41 5.84 9.03
C ASP A 67 -4.56 6.87 9.13
N GLY A 68 -5.78 6.40 9.47
CA GLY A 68 -6.93 7.25 9.75
C GLY A 68 -8.14 7.12 8.82
N PHE A 69 -8.11 6.21 7.84
CA PHE A 69 -9.23 6.00 6.90
C PHE A 69 -10.17 4.83 7.29
N TRP A 70 -9.85 4.09 8.32
CA TRP A 70 -10.56 2.91 8.78
C TRP A 70 -11.80 3.23 9.63
N ASN A 71 -12.73 2.28 9.68
CA ASN A 71 -13.80 2.18 10.66
C ASN A 71 -13.97 0.73 11.14
N GLY A 72 -12.84 0.03 11.33
CA GLY A 72 -12.80 -1.37 11.75
C GLY A 72 -12.90 -2.38 10.62
N ARG A 73 -13.25 -3.61 10.99
CA ARG A 73 -13.39 -4.76 10.08
C ARG A 73 -14.74 -5.45 10.30
N GLY A 74 -15.39 -5.85 9.23
CA GLY A 74 -16.66 -6.56 9.25
C GLY A 74 -16.54 -8.01 9.73
N LYS A 75 -17.67 -8.64 10.03
CA LYS A 75 -17.72 -10.06 10.41
C LYS A 75 -17.28 -11.00 9.27
N ASP A 76 -17.35 -10.54 8.06
CA ASP A 76 -16.92 -11.21 6.83
C ASP A 76 -15.41 -11.03 6.57
N GLY A 77 -14.70 -10.35 7.47
CA GLY A 77 -13.28 -10.04 7.35
C GLY A 77 -12.98 -8.83 6.47
N GLN A 78 -13.97 -8.18 5.84
CA GLN A 78 -13.72 -7.03 4.99
C GLN A 78 -13.43 -5.77 5.80
N LEU A 79 -12.52 -4.93 5.29
CA LEU A 79 -12.21 -3.63 5.86
C LEU A 79 -13.39 -2.67 5.70
N ILE A 80 -13.71 -1.97 6.77
CA ILE A 80 -14.74 -0.93 6.77
C ILE A 80 -14.04 0.42 6.70
N ILE A 81 -14.41 1.22 5.71
CA ILE A 81 -13.87 2.57 5.51
C ILE A 81 -14.74 3.60 6.23
N ASN A 82 -14.10 4.60 6.79
CA ASN A 82 -14.77 5.74 7.42
C ASN A 82 -15.48 6.59 6.33
N ARG A 83 -16.79 6.37 6.17
CA ARG A 83 -17.60 7.01 5.13
C ARG A 83 -17.90 8.49 5.40
N GLU A 84 -17.69 8.98 6.60
CA GLU A 84 -17.77 10.43 6.89
C GLU A 84 -16.57 11.17 6.31
N ARG A 85 -15.40 10.53 6.31
CA ARG A 85 -14.14 11.10 5.81
C ARG A 85 -13.88 10.77 4.34
N PHE A 86 -14.28 9.58 3.91
CA PHE A 86 -14.12 9.05 2.56
C PHE A 86 -15.47 8.59 2.00
N PRO A 87 -16.40 9.54 1.72
CA PRO A 87 -17.77 9.22 1.33
C PRO A 87 -17.85 8.39 0.04
N ASN A 88 -16.94 8.64 -0.90
CA ASN A 88 -16.92 7.96 -2.20
C ASN A 88 -16.04 6.70 -2.20
N GLY A 89 -15.30 6.45 -1.10
CA GLY A 89 -14.44 5.28 -0.92
C GLY A 89 -13.04 5.45 -1.49
N MET A 90 -12.19 4.47 -1.17
CA MET A 90 -10.76 4.58 -1.43
C MET A 90 -10.40 4.49 -2.92
N ARG A 91 -11.16 3.74 -3.72
CA ARG A 91 -10.96 3.66 -5.17
C ARG A 91 -11.09 5.02 -5.85
N VAL A 92 -12.08 5.83 -5.48
CA VAL A 92 -12.28 7.17 -6.07
C VAL A 92 -11.11 8.10 -5.76
N VAL A 93 -10.51 7.96 -4.57
CA VAL A 93 -9.31 8.72 -4.19
C VAL A 93 -8.12 8.32 -5.05
N ALA A 94 -7.90 7.02 -5.27
CA ALA A 94 -6.85 6.53 -6.17
C ALA A 94 -7.05 7.02 -7.60
N ASP A 95 -8.27 6.90 -8.14
CA ASP A 95 -8.62 7.40 -9.47
C ASP A 95 -8.34 8.91 -9.63
N TYR A 96 -8.61 9.71 -8.57
CA TYR A 96 -8.30 11.14 -8.57
C TYR A 96 -6.79 11.40 -8.65
N ILE A 97 -6.00 10.69 -7.85
CA ILE A 97 -4.54 10.78 -7.83
C ILE A 97 -3.97 10.37 -9.20
N HIS A 98 -4.44 9.27 -9.76
CA HIS A 98 -4.03 8.77 -11.08
C HIS A 98 -4.37 9.75 -12.22
N LYS A 99 -5.54 10.40 -12.16
CA LYS A 99 -5.95 11.43 -13.14
C LYS A 99 -4.96 12.61 -13.19
N LEU A 100 -4.29 12.91 -12.09
CA LEU A 100 -3.22 13.90 -12.03
C LEU A 100 -1.87 13.38 -12.54
N GLY A 101 -1.80 12.09 -12.94
CA GLY A 101 -0.58 11.41 -13.35
C GLY A 101 0.39 11.19 -12.19
N LEU A 102 -0.15 11.04 -10.97
CA LEU A 102 0.56 10.65 -9.75
C LEU A 102 0.26 9.19 -9.43
N LYS A 103 0.96 8.63 -8.46
CA LYS A 103 0.77 7.27 -7.93
C LYS A 103 0.17 7.33 -6.54
N ALA A 104 -0.74 6.42 -6.25
CA ALA A 104 -1.44 6.33 -4.98
C ALA A 104 -0.76 5.32 -4.06
N GLY A 105 -0.38 5.75 -2.86
CA GLY A 105 0.14 4.88 -1.81
C GLY A 105 -0.86 4.70 -0.67
N MET A 106 -0.83 3.52 -0.07
CA MET A 106 -1.71 3.10 1.02
C MET A 106 -0.88 2.70 2.24
N TYR A 107 -1.53 2.62 3.40
CA TYR A 107 -0.92 2.24 4.67
C TYR A 107 -1.59 1.00 5.26
N SER A 108 -0.81 0.18 5.95
CA SER A 108 -1.26 -0.86 6.85
C SER A 108 -0.20 -1.20 7.91
N ASP A 109 -0.44 -2.21 8.73
CA ASP A 109 0.49 -2.78 9.70
C ASP A 109 0.60 -4.29 9.51
N ALA A 110 1.77 -4.85 9.77
CA ALA A 110 2.01 -6.29 9.65
C ALA A 110 1.33 -7.14 10.74
N GLY A 111 0.85 -6.49 11.81
CA GLY A 111 0.09 -7.14 12.90
C GLY A 111 -1.42 -7.07 12.69
N ASP A 112 -2.13 -7.20 13.80
CA ASP A 112 -3.60 -7.16 13.85
C ASP A 112 -4.18 -5.74 13.98
N ASP A 113 -3.41 -4.78 14.58
CA ASP A 113 -3.79 -3.39 14.73
C ASP A 113 -2.77 -2.47 14.05
N VAL A 114 -3.18 -1.26 13.73
CA VAL A 114 -2.30 -0.21 13.19
C VAL A 114 -1.71 0.68 14.28
N CYS A 115 -0.61 1.39 13.98
CA CYS A 115 0.14 2.19 14.95
C CYS A 115 -0.71 3.28 15.60
N GLY A 116 -1.54 3.99 14.84
CA GLY A 116 -2.39 5.07 15.31
C GLY A 116 -3.47 4.64 16.29
N SER A 117 -3.95 3.39 16.23
CA SER A 117 -4.95 2.86 17.15
C SER A 117 -4.45 2.80 18.60
N ARG A 118 -3.13 2.71 18.80
CA ARG A 118 -2.51 2.68 20.15
C ARG A 118 -2.26 4.06 20.74
N SER A 119 -2.00 5.05 19.90
CA SER A 119 -1.67 6.42 20.32
C SER A 119 -2.89 7.30 20.53
N SER A 120 -4.06 6.86 20.07
CA SER A 120 -5.32 7.60 20.17
C SER A 120 -6.37 6.84 20.98
N THR A 121 -7.30 7.56 21.60
CA THR A 121 -8.50 7.00 22.21
C THR A 121 -9.51 6.44 21.20
N VAL A 122 -9.12 6.41 19.92
CA VAL A 122 -9.99 6.08 18.78
C VAL A 122 -9.73 4.63 18.36
N ALA A 123 -10.69 3.76 18.63
CA ALA A 123 -10.59 2.31 18.37
C ALA A 123 -10.71 1.90 16.88
N TYR A 124 -10.69 2.84 15.95
CA TYR A 124 -10.97 2.56 14.53
C TYR A 124 -9.89 1.71 13.82
N GLY A 125 -8.68 1.70 14.33
CA GLY A 125 -7.57 0.92 13.77
C GLY A 125 -7.34 -0.44 14.44
N ILE A 126 -8.24 -0.87 15.33
CA ILE A 126 -8.17 -2.19 15.97
C ILE A 126 -8.68 -3.25 14.98
N GLY A 127 -7.91 -4.31 14.79
CA GLY A 127 -8.27 -5.42 13.92
C GLY A 127 -8.21 -5.10 12.41
N VAL A 128 -7.59 -3.98 12.00
CA VAL A 128 -7.49 -3.60 10.58
C VAL A 128 -6.10 -3.84 9.99
N GLY A 129 -5.15 -4.36 10.77
CA GLY A 129 -3.85 -4.78 10.27
C GLY A 129 -3.93 -6.06 9.44
N LEU A 130 -2.82 -6.39 8.79
CA LEU A 130 -2.75 -7.47 7.80
C LEU A 130 -2.75 -8.87 8.41
N ALA A 131 -2.36 -9.05 9.68
CA ALA A 131 -2.19 -10.38 10.26
C ALA A 131 -3.45 -11.24 10.15
N GLY A 132 -3.36 -12.34 9.40
CA GLY A 132 -4.46 -13.25 9.12
C GLY A 132 -5.35 -12.87 7.94
N TYR A 133 -5.10 -11.71 7.32
CA TYR A 133 -5.87 -11.18 6.17
C TYR A 133 -4.97 -10.73 5.02
N GLU A 134 -3.69 -11.12 5.02
CA GLU A 134 -2.66 -10.59 4.12
C GLU A 134 -3.09 -10.65 2.65
N GLU A 135 -3.48 -11.83 2.17
CA GLU A 135 -3.89 -12.00 0.77
C GLU A 135 -5.16 -11.19 0.42
N GLN A 136 -6.17 -11.23 1.30
CA GLN A 136 -7.44 -10.53 1.10
C GLN A 136 -7.23 -9.02 1.04
N ASP A 137 -6.50 -8.46 2.01
CA ASP A 137 -6.35 -7.02 2.14
C ASP A 137 -5.41 -6.46 1.07
N ILE A 138 -4.32 -7.15 0.75
CA ILE A 138 -3.41 -6.75 -0.34
C ILE A 138 -4.16 -6.75 -1.67
N LYS A 139 -4.99 -7.76 -1.93
CA LYS A 139 -5.86 -7.77 -3.11
C LYS A 139 -6.80 -6.56 -3.11
N THR A 140 -7.44 -6.28 -1.98
CA THR A 140 -8.33 -5.11 -1.83
C THR A 140 -7.59 -3.82 -2.14
N TYR A 141 -6.38 -3.62 -1.59
CA TYR A 141 -5.60 -2.40 -1.81
C TYR A 141 -5.13 -2.25 -3.26
N LEU A 142 -4.48 -3.28 -3.81
CA LEU A 142 -3.81 -3.18 -5.10
C LEU A 142 -4.75 -3.42 -6.29
N GLN A 143 -5.77 -4.30 -6.15
CA GLN A 143 -6.65 -4.66 -7.25
C GLN A 143 -8.00 -3.95 -7.19
N ASP A 144 -8.69 -4.01 -6.03
CA ASP A 144 -10.04 -3.47 -5.93
C ASP A 144 -10.02 -1.93 -5.82
N TRP A 145 -9.05 -1.38 -5.06
CA TRP A 145 -8.88 0.07 -4.86
C TRP A 145 -7.82 0.69 -5.77
N ASP A 146 -7.02 -0.12 -6.48
CA ASP A 146 -6.04 0.31 -7.50
C ASP A 146 -4.94 1.22 -6.94
N TYR A 147 -4.39 0.88 -5.78
CA TYR A 147 -3.23 1.56 -5.23
C TYR A 147 -1.93 0.94 -5.75
N ASP A 148 -0.89 1.76 -5.93
CA ASP A 148 0.40 1.36 -6.51
C ASP A 148 1.44 0.94 -5.46
N PHE A 149 1.21 1.28 -4.19
CA PHE A 149 2.18 1.11 -3.12
C PHE A 149 1.49 0.93 -1.77
N ILE A 150 2.07 0.08 -0.92
CA ILE A 150 1.63 -0.11 0.46
C ILE A 150 2.82 0.13 1.39
N LYS A 151 2.70 1.09 2.32
CA LYS A 151 3.55 1.20 3.50
C LYS A 151 3.02 0.23 4.55
N VAL A 152 3.88 -0.62 5.08
CA VAL A 152 3.52 -1.58 6.14
C VAL A 152 4.38 -1.28 7.36
N ASP A 153 3.74 -0.83 8.45
CA ASP A 153 4.35 -0.66 9.77
C ASP A 153 4.38 -1.98 10.56
N TYR A 154 4.98 -1.98 11.75
CA TYR A 154 5.15 -3.18 12.56
C TYR A 154 4.72 -3.02 14.03
N CYS A 155 3.85 -2.06 14.35
CA CYS A 155 3.39 -1.80 15.72
C CYS A 155 2.57 -2.97 16.27
N GLY A 156 1.61 -3.45 15.49
CA GLY A 156 0.80 -4.62 15.81
C GLY A 156 1.61 -5.90 15.78
N GLY A 157 2.48 -6.07 14.77
CA GLY A 157 3.37 -7.22 14.66
C GLY A 157 4.28 -7.39 15.88
N MET A 158 4.89 -6.30 16.35
CA MET A 158 5.70 -6.28 17.57
C MET A 158 4.88 -6.69 18.80
N ARG A 159 3.67 -6.17 18.94
CA ARG A 159 2.78 -6.49 20.07
C ARG A 159 2.36 -7.95 20.07
N MET A 160 2.11 -8.53 18.92
CA MET A 160 1.78 -9.95 18.77
C MET A 160 2.98 -10.87 18.94
N GLY A 161 4.22 -10.33 19.00
CA GLY A 161 5.45 -11.12 19.06
C GLY A 161 5.73 -11.89 17.76
N LEU A 162 5.28 -11.41 16.62
CA LEU A 162 5.54 -12.02 15.33
C LEU A 162 7.04 -11.95 14.99
N ASP A 163 7.52 -12.89 14.17
CA ASP A 163 8.85 -12.75 13.55
C ASP A 163 8.75 -11.76 12.39
N GLU A 164 9.48 -10.66 12.48
CA GLU A 164 9.44 -9.56 11.52
C GLU A 164 9.78 -10.04 10.10
N ARG A 165 10.84 -10.83 9.96
CA ARG A 165 11.30 -11.33 8.67
C ARG A 165 10.28 -12.27 8.03
N GLU A 166 9.73 -13.19 8.84
CA GLU A 166 8.71 -14.13 8.38
C GLU A 166 7.46 -13.37 7.91
N GLN A 167 7.00 -12.42 8.72
CA GLN A 167 5.79 -11.65 8.42
C GLN A 167 5.94 -10.78 7.16
N TYR A 168 7.05 -10.06 7.00
CA TYR A 168 7.27 -9.29 5.77
C TYR A 168 7.49 -10.19 4.54
N THR A 169 8.06 -11.38 4.71
CA THR A 169 8.17 -12.35 3.61
C THR A 169 6.79 -12.86 3.18
N LYS A 170 5.86 -13.02 4.13
CA LYS A 170 4.49 -13.44 3.85
C LYS A 170 3.67 -12.35 3.13
N ILE A 171 3.95 -11.08 3.44
CA ILE A 171 3.26 -9.92 2.86
C ILE A 171 3.79 -9.60 1.44
N SER A 172 5.06 -9.88 1.14
CA SER A 172 5.72 -9.56 -0.13
C SER A 172 5.46 -10.58 -1.23
#